data_d33d02e10591e05945d735180fa10853
#
_entry.id   d33d02e10591e05945d735180fa10853
#
_cell.length_a   1.000
_cell.length_b   1.000
_cell.length_c   1.000
_cell.angle_alpha   90.00
_cell.angle_beta   90.00
_cell.angle_gamma   90.00
#
_symmetry.space_group_name_H-M   'P 1'
#
loop_
_entity.id
_entity.type
_entity.pdbx_description
1 polymer ?
#
loop_
_entity_poly.entity_id
_entity_poly.type
_entity_poly.pdbx_seq_one_letter_code
_entity_poly.pdbx_strand_id
1 'polypeptide(L)'
;MRAARFALPALLLAACGGPVAVELEPVSLRFGGRGQSGLLHATPRGKGGKPVPDARCAWSSSDPAVATVTARGNDATISSVGPGSATIACTIGGLLASAPVQVRVVARIALEQAAASIELRDERQPFAVKVKVFDDQAAPVTGRMVLTRCDDEEVCRGDTRGQLWPVGAGAATATVDVEGIKATLPVTVKDLRVDSKPRLVKKDYMEELEREARVRETSEAAAAAKAAKAPAK
;
A
#
# COMPACT_ATOMS: atom_id res chain seq x y z
N MET A 1 33.66 -75.63 42.39
CA MET A 1 34.02 -74.71 41.33
C MET A 1 32.73 -74.31 40.56
N ARG A 2 32.13 -73.07 40.79
CA ARG A 2 30.91 -72.63 40.19
C ARG A 2 31.26 -71.68 39.02
N ALA A 3 30.95 -72.09 37.80
CA ALA A 3 31.13 -71.26 36.61
C ALA A 3 30.04 -70.19 36.52
N ALA A 4 30.43 -68.91 36.63
CA ALA A 4 29.55 -67.78 36.41
C ALA A 4 29.33 -67.56 34.88
N ARG A 5 28.09 -67.70 34.41
CA ARG A 5 27.69 -67.34 33.03
C ARG A 5 27.43 -65.89 32.99
N PHE A 6 28.26 -65.10 32.33
CA PHE A 6 28.00 -63.74 31.96
C PHE A 6 27.09 -63.71 30.71
N ALA A 7 25.85 -63.30 30.92
CA ALA A 7 24.94 -62.95 29.80
C ALA A 7 25.30 -61.55 29.29
N LEU A 8 25.79 -61.45 28.05
CA LEU A 8 25.96 -60.19 27.36
C LEU A 8 24.56 -59.66 26.96
N PRO A 9 24.18 -58.40 27.30
CA PRO A 9 22.96 -57.83 26.75
C PRO A 9 23.19 -57.54 25.28
N ALA A 10 22.39 -58.13 24.41
CA ALA A 10 22.29 -57.76 23.00
C ALA A 10 21.77 -56.34 22.90
N LEU A 11 22.67 -55.40 22.57
CA LEU A 11 22.30 -54.02 22.23
C LEU A 11 21.53 -54.06 20.92
N LEU A 12 20.22 -54.06 20.99
CA LEU A 12 19.33 -53.79 19.84
C LEU A 12 19.59 -52.37 19.34
N LEU A 13 20.51 -52.26 18.40
CA LEU A 13 20.59 -51.05 17.54
C LEU A 13 19.29 -50.95 16.76
N ALA A 14 18.35 -50.17 17.30
CA ALA A 14 17.23 -49.70 16.54
C ALA A 14 17.80 -48.86 15.39
N ALA A 15 17.90 -49.48 14.20
CA ALA A 15 18.19 -48.80 12.98
C ALA A 15 16.96 -47.92 12.66
N CYS A 16 16.85 -46.79 13.33
CA CYS A 16 15.97 -45.70 12.89
C CYS A 16 16.48 -45.26 11.50
N GLY A 17 15.84 -45.77 10.45
CA GLY A 17 16.14 -45.38 9.09
C GLY A 17 15.93 -43.87 8.96
N GLY A 18 17.03 -43.12 8.85
CA GLY A 18 17.00 -41.67 8.65
C GLY A 18 16.24 -41.31 7.38
N PRO A 19 16.00 -40.03 7.16
CA PRO A 19 15.37 -39.55 5.95
C PRO A 19 16.22 -39.89 4.72
N VAL A 20 15.57 -40.23 3.62
CA VAL A 20 16.18 -40.50 2.30
C VAL A 20 15.83 -39.44 1.27
N ALA A 21 14.85 -38.58 1.55
CA ALA A 21 14.43 -37.44 0.76
C ALA A 21 13.85 -36.33 1.63
N VAL A 22 13.84 -35.11 1.12
CA VAL A 22 13.19 -33.94 1.75
C VAL A 22 12.37 -33.24 0.69
N GLU A 23 11.10 -33.01 0.98
CA GLU A 23 10.19 -32.24 0.13
C GLU A 23 9.99 -30.88 0.76
N LEU A 24 9.98 -29.82 -0.07
CA LEU A 24 9.65 -28.45 0.36
C LEU A 24 8.32 -28.00 -0.23
N GLU A 25 7.48 -27.41 0.60
CA GLU A 25 6.23 -26.78 0.21
C GLU A 25 6.14 -25.34 0.77
N PRO A 26 5.83 -24.35 -0.10
CA PRO A 26 5.77 -24.42 -1.56
C PRO A 26 7.15 -24.60 -2.21
N VAL A 27 7.17 -25.07 -3.45
CA VAL A 27 8.43 -25.32 -4.19
C VAL A 27 9.19 -24.04 -4.58
N SER A 28 8.55 -22.88 -4.49
CA SER A 28 9.15 -21.56 -4.73
C SER A 28 8.35 -20.46 -4.05
N LEU A 29 9.01 -19.32 -3.78
CA LEU A 29 8.36 -18.12 -3.25
C LEU A 29 8.62 -16.92 -4.15
N ARG A 30 7.62 -16.04 -4.29
CA ARG A 30 7.74 -14.77 -4.98
C ARG A 30 7.17 -13.65 -4.12
N PHE A 31 7.99 -12.64 -3.90
CA PHE A 31 7.60 -11.44 -3.15
C PHE A 31 7.57 -10.24 -4.09
N GLY A 32 6.52 -9.47 -3.99
CA GLY A 32 6.34 -8.27 -4.79
C GLY A 32 6.86 -6.99 -4.11
N GLY A 33 7.49 -7.07 -2.95
CA GLY A 33 7.99 -5.93 -2.20
C GLY A 33 8.89 -6.38 -1.06
N ARG A 34 9.47 -5.40 -0.38
CA ARG A 34 10.26 -5.62 0.85
C ARG A 34 9.34 -5.85 2.05
N GLY A 35 9.84 -6.56 3.08
CA GLY A 35 9.13 -6.79 4.33
C GLY A 35 7.94 -7.76 4.23
N GLN A 36 7.76 -8.42 3.10
CA GLN A 36 6.78 -9.49 2.94
C GLN A 36 7.31 -10.79 3.52
N SER A 37 6.43 -11.65 4.01
CA SER A 37 6.79 -12.94 4.57
C SER A 37 6.01 -14.07 3.94
N GLY A 38 6.65 -15.24 3.81
CA GLY A 38 6.07 -16.48 3.34
C GLY A 38 6.55 -17.64 4.18
N LEU A 39 5.82 -18.75 4.19
CA LEU A 39 6.17 -19.96 4.91
C LEU A 39 6.71 -21.01 3.95
N LEU A 40 7.75 -21.72 4.36
CA LEU A 40 8.22 -22.97 3.77
C LEU A 40 8.09 -24.07 4.82
N HIS A 41 7.58 -25.21 4.40
CA HIS A 41 7.51 -26.42 5.19
C HIS A 41 8.40 -27.52 4.57
N ALA A 42 9.22 -28.18 5.38
CA ALA A 42 10.02 -29.31 4.95
C ALA A 42 9.42 -30.61 5.48
N THR A 43 9.17 -31.57 4.58
CA THR A 43 8.71 -32.91 4.93
C THR A 43 9.85 -33.91 4.66
N PRO A 44 10.61 -34.32 5.71
CA PRO A 44 11.59 -35.38 5.57
C PRO A 44 10.88 -36.73 5.33
N ARG A 45 11.31 -37.48 4.33
CA ARG A 45 10.76 -38.78 3.94
C ARG A 45 11.77 -39.88 4.15
N GLY A 46 11.37 -40.94 4.81
CA GLY A 46 12.13 -42.18 4.95
C GLY A 46 11.92 -43.17 3.80
N LYS A 47 12.50 -44.35 3.90
CA LYS A 47 12.26 -45.45 2.94
C LYS A 47 10.77 -45.77 2.85
N GLY A 48 10.26 -45.86 1.60
CA GLY A 48 8.84 -46.07 1.36
C GLY A 48 7.97 -44.79 1.46
N GLY A 49 8.58 -43.59 1.47
CA GLY A 49 7.89 -42.31 1.40
C GLY A 49 7.21 -41.85 2.72
N LYS A 50 7.38 -42.60 3.82
CA LYS A 50 6.79 -42.23 5.11
C LYS A 50 7.50 -41.02 5.73
N PRO A 51 6.76 -40.05 6.32
CA PRO A 51 7.37 -38.94 7.03
C PRO A 51 8.26 -39.39 8.19
N VAL A 52 9.36 -38.66 8.42
CA VAL A 52 10.28 -38.84 9.55
C VAL A 52 10.19 -37.60 10.45
N PRO A 53 9.27 -37.58 11.43
CA PRO A 53 8.92 -36.36 12.16
C PRO A 53 10.03 -35.81 13.06
N ASP A 54 10.97 -36.66 13.48
CA ASP A 54 12.09 -36.28 14.38
C ASP A 54 13.28 -35.67 13.64
N ALA A 55 13.32 -35.79 12.30
CA ALA A 55 14.35 -35.16 11.49
C ALA A 55 14.12 -33.67 11.41
N ARG A 56 15.15 -32.85 11.71
CA ARG A 56 15.09 -31.40 11.76
C ARG A 56 15.88 -30.78 10.62
N CYS A 57 15.30 -29.75 10.04
CA CYS A 57 15.88 -28.99 8.95
C CYS A 57 16.84 -27.93 9.47
N ALA A 58 18.07 -27.93 8.97
CA ALA A 58 18.97 -26.78 9.08
C ALA A 58 18.72 -25.87 7.87
N TRP A 59 18.11 -24.71 8.14
CA TRP A 59 17.72 -23.75 7.12
C TRP A 59 18.81 -22.72 6.86
N SER A 60 18.98 -22.34 5.59
CA SER A 60 19.90 -21.28 5.19
C SER A 60 19.37 -20.52 3.97
N SER A 61 19.81 -19.28 3.82
CA SER A 61 19.60 -18.45 2.62
C SER A 61 20.93 -18.29 1.89
N SER A 62 20.94 -18.42 0.57
CA SER A 62 22.11 -18.15 -0.24
C SER A 62 22.46 -16.66 -0.30
N ASP A 63 21.48 -15.77 -0.11
CA ASP A 63 21.64 -14.32 -0.08
C ASP A 63 20.70 -13.67 0.93
N PRO A 64 21.17 -13.41 2.17
CA PRO A 64 20.38 -12.74 3.19
C PRO A 64 20.01 -11.27 2.86
N ALA A 65 20.70 -10.63 1.90
CA ALA A 65 20.34 -9.28 1.45
C ALA A 65 19.09 -9.29 0.57
N VAL A 66 18.76 -10.43 -0.03
CA VAL A 66 17.54 -10.64 -0.82
C VAL A 66 16.42 -11.20 0.05
N ALA A 67 16.70 -12.29 0.78
CA ALA A 67 15.72 -12.94 1.66
C ALA A 67 16.39 -13.56 2.88
N THR A 68 15.81 -13.34 4.06
CA THR A 68 16.22 -13.97 5.32
C THR A 68 15.33 -15.16 5.66
N VAL A 69 15.84 -16.08 6.46
CA VAL A 69 15.11 -17.27 6.93
C VAL A 69 15.12 -17.32 8.45
N THR A 70 13.95 -17.52 9.05
CA THR A 70 13.77 -17.78 10.49
C THR A 70 13.19 -19.16 10.66
N ALA A 71 14.02 -20.08 11.19
CA ALA A 71 13.68 -21.48 11.33
C ALA A 71 12.85 -21.78 12.59
N ARG A 72 11.87 -22.67 12.45
CA ARG A 72 11.13 -23.28 13.56
C ARG A 72 10.97 -24.78 13.28
N GLY A 73 12.02 -25.55 13.53
CA GLY A 73 12.04 -26.99 13.21
C GLY A 73 12.00 -27.22 11.69
N ASN A 74 10.97 -27.89 11.22
CA ASN A 74 10.77 -28.14 9.78
C ASN A 74 9.98 -27.03 9.07
N ASP A 75 9.53 -26.02 9.80
CA ASP A 75 8.94 -24.81 9.25
C ASP A 75 9.96 -23.70 9.21
N ALA A 76 9.88 -22.85 8.21
CA ALA A 76 10.67 -21.64 8.09
C ALA A 76 9.82 -20.46 7.61
N THR A 77 9.99 -19.33 8.27
CA THR A 77 9.46 -18.05 7.79
C THR A 77 10.53 -17.36 6.95
N ILE A 78 10.20 -17.07 5.71
CA ILE A 78 11.08 -16.40 4.76
C ILE A 78 10.60 -14.94 4.67
N SER A 79 11.51 -13.99 4.91
CA SER A 79 11.21 -12.57 4.84
C SER A 79 12.01 -11.90 3.73
N SER A 80 11.31 -11.17 2.85
CA SER A 80 11.92 -10.41 1.75
C SER A 80 12.64 -9.16 2.28
N VAL A 81 13.89 -8.96 1.88
CA VAL A 81 14.76 -7.85 2.32
C VAL A 81 15.02 -6.87 1.18
N GLY A 82 15.50 -7.36 0.05
CA GLY A 82 15.87 -6.56 -1.10
C GLY A 82 15.54 -7.23 -2.44
N PRO A 83 15.67 -6.49 -3.56
CA PRO A 83 15.42 -7.05 -4.89
C PRO A 83 16.45 -8.12 -5.23
N GLY A 84 16.03 -9.12 -6.02
CA GLY A 84 16.93 -10.15 -6.52
C GLY A 84 16.35 -11.56 -6.38
N SER A 85 17.25 -12.53 -6.43
CA SER A 85 16.94 -13.96 -6.30
C SER A 85 17.83 -14.60 -5.24
N ALA A 86 17.24 -15.37 -4.38
CA ALA A 86 17.94 -16.18 -3.38
C ALA A 86 17.42 -17.63 -3.43
N THR A 87 18.21 -18.56 -2.90
CA THR A 87 17.79 -19.95 -2.71
C THR A 87 17.73 -20.24 -1.22
N ILE A 88 16.57 -20.67 -0.73
CA ILE A 88 16.42 -21.16 0.63
C ILE A 88 16.68 -22.65 0.62
N ALA A 89 17.63 -23.10 1.42
CA ALA A 89 18.03 -24.47 1.52
C ALA A 89 17.67 -25.06 2.90
N CYS A 90 17.22 -26.30 2.88
CA CYS A 90 17.03 -27.17 4.03
C CYS A 90 18.01 -28.34 3.94
N THR A 91 18.83 -28.52 4.95
CA THR A 91 19.76 -29.65 5.05
C THR A 91 19.39 -30.56 6.22
N ILE A 92 19.24 -31.86 5.96
CA ILE A 92 18.92 -32.88 6.96
C ILE A 92 19.78 -34.12 6.70
N GLY A 93 20.69 -34.47 7.62
CA GLY A 93 21.50 -35.74 7.53
C GLY A 93 22.28 -35.84 6.21
N GLY A 94 22.74 -34.73 5.65
CA GLY A 94 23.44 -34.70 4.35
C GLY A 94 22.55 -34.61 3.12
N LEU A 95 21.22 -34.70 3.26
CA LEU A 95 20.26 -34.42 2.19
C LEU A 95 20.05 -32.93 2.10
N LEU A 96 19.94 -32.40 0.86
CA LEU A 96 19.70 -31.02 0.54
C LEU A 96 18.40 -30.90 -0.27
N ALA A 97 17.50 -30.07 0.22
CA ALA A 97 16.35 -29.58 -0.57
C ALA A 97 16.42 -28.07 -0.66
N SER A 98 15.96 -27.50 -1.77
CA SER A 98 16.03 -26.06 -1.99
C SER A 98 14.79 -25.51 -2.67
N ALA A 99 14.42 -24.27 -2.31
CA ALA A 99 13.33 -23.51 -2.90
C ALA A 99 13.85 -22.15 -3.38
N PRO A 100 13.73 -21.81 -4.66
CA PRO A 100 14.07 -20.49 -5.16
C PRO A 100 13.10 -19.45 -4.61
N VAL A 101 13.66 -18.29 -4.25
CA VAL A 101 12.94 -17.11 -3.79
C VAL A 101 13.26 -15.95 -4.74
N GLN A 102 12.24 -15.28 -5.23
CA GLN A 102 12.38 -14.09 -6.06
C GLN A 102 11.71 -12.91 -5.37
N VAL A 103 12.45 -11.81 -5.21
CA VAL A 103 11.96 -10.55 -4.65
C VAL A 103 12.03 -9.48 -5.73
N ARG A 104 10.89 -8.85 -6.02
CA ARG A 104 10.76 -7.74 -6.96
C ARG A 104 10.28 -6.51 -6.22
N VAL A 105 10.93 -5.37 -6.43
CA VAL A 105 10.55 -4.10 -5.81
C VAL A 105 10.21 -3.08 -6.89
N VAL A 106 9.34 -2.13 -6.56
CA VAL A 106 9.10 -0.97 -7.43
C VAL A 106 10.40 -0.16 -7.52
N ALA A 107 10.89 0.07 -8.73
CA ALA A 107 12.10 0.82 -8.99
C ALA A 107 11.84 2.14 -9.72
N ARG A 108 10.75 2.21 -10.50
CA ARG A 108 10.41 3.40 -11.28
C ARG A 108 8.91 3.50 -11.47
N ILE A 109 8.40 4.74 -11.46
CA ILE A 109 7.06 5.07 -11.94
C ILE A 109 7.15 6.04 -13.12
N ALA A 110 6.18 5.99 -14.01
CA ALA A 110 6.04 6.90 -15.12
C ALA A 110 4.59 7.38 -15.19
N LEU A 111 4.39 8.69 -15.21
CA LEU A 111 3.09 9.29 -15.42
C LEU A 111 2.77 9.31 -16.93
N GLU A 112 1.57 8.92 -17.31
CA GLU A 112 1.13 8.99 -18.71
C GLU A 112 0.70 10.40 -19.11
N GLN A 113 0.38 11.24 -18.10
CA GLN A 113 0.00 12.64 -18.30
C GLN A 113 1.16 13.56 -17.90
N ALA A 114 1.43 14.57 -18.72
CA ALA A 114 2.41 15.62 -18.38
C ALA A 114 1.82 16.67 -17.41
N ALA A 115 0.50 16.84 -17.40
CA ALA A 115 -0.25 17.74 -16.52
C ALA A 115 -1.70 17.25 -16.38
N ALA A 116 -2.37 17.65 -15.29
CA ALA A 116 -3.79 17.42 -15.07
C ALA A 116 -4.57 18.75 -15.20
N SER A 117 -5.58 18.78 -16.07
CA SER A 117 -6.56 19.86 -16.12
C SER A 117 -7.90 19.30 -15.64
N ILE A 118 -8.39 19.80 -14.52
CA ILE A 118 -9.59 19.29 -13.84
C ILE A 118 -10.65 20.38 -13.84
N GLU A 119 -11.88 20.03 -14.19
CA GLU A 119 -13.03 20.92 -14.11
C GLU A 119 -13.77 20.67 -12.80
N LEU A 120 -13.91 21.70 -11.98
CA LEU A 120 -14.76 21.66 -10.79
C LEU A 120 -16.18 22.04 -11.20
N ARG A 121 -17.06 21.05 -11.19
CA ARG A 121 -18.51 21.17 -11.46
C ARG A 121 -19.29 20.91 -10.17
N ASP A 122 -20.61 21.12 -10.21
CA ASP A 122 -21.49 20.87 -9.06
C ASP A 122 -21.38 19.42 -8.57
N GLU A 123 -21.29 18.45 -9.49
CA GLU A 123 -20.90 17.09 -9.19
C GLU A 123 -19.39 16.95 -9.27
N ARG A 124 -18.75 16.79 -8.12
CA ARG A 124 -17.30 16.58 -8.04
C ARG A 124 -16.94 15.21 -8.58
N GLN A 125 -16.22 15.19 -9.68
CA GLN A 125 -15.67 13.97 -10.25
C GLN A 125 -14.15 13.91 -10.02
N PRO A 126 -13.61 12.77 -9.57
CA PRO A 126 -12.18 12.64 -9.41
C PRO A 126 -11.49 12.50 -10.76
N PHE A 127 -10.29 13.05 -10.84
CA PHE A 127 -9.39 12.84 -11.95
C PHE A 127 -8.47 11.66 -11.63
N ALA A 128 -8.50 10.60 -12.44
CA ALA A 128 -7.64 9.44 -12.28
C ALA A 128 -6.24 9.73 -12.87
N VAL A 129 -5.22 9.66 -12.02
CA VAL A 129 -3.82 9.76 -12.45
C VAL A 129 -3.38 8.41 -13.00
N LYS A 130 -3.01 8.40 -14.29
CA LYS A 130 -2.53 7.18 -14.96
C LYS A 130 -1.03 6.99 -14.69
N VAL A 131 -0.70 5.92 -13.98
CA VAL A 131 0.67 5.60 -13.54
C VAL A 131 1.08 4.25 -14.11
N LYS A 132 2.22 4.20 -14.78
CA LYS A 132 2.92 2.95 -15.09
C LYS A 132 3.98 2.70 -14.02
N VAL A 133 3.94 1.53 -13.43
CA VAL A 133 4.88 1.09 -12.40
C VAL A 133 5.79 0.03 -12.98
N PHE A 134 7.08 0.13 -12.71
CA PHE A 134 8.09 -0.82 -13.19
C PHE A 134 8.93 -1.34 -12.02
N ASP A 135 9.28 -2.62 -12.08
CA ASP A 135 10.19 -3.23 -11.12
C ASP A 135 11.67 -2.92 -11.43
N ASP A 136 12.56 -3.51 -10.63
CA ASP A 136 14.02 -3.43 -10.75
C ASP A 136 14.58 -4.05 -12.04
N GLN A 137 13.77 -4.81 -12.77
CA GLN A 137 14.13 -5.35 -14.10
C GLN A 137 13.41 -4.63 -15.26
N ALA A 138 12.84 -3.46 -14.98
CA ALA A 138 12.05 -2.67 -15.92
C ALA A 138 10.80 -3.39 -16.47
N ALA A 139 10.34 -4.46 -15.81
CA ALA A 139 9.10 -5.12 -16.15
C ALA A 139 7.91 -4.36 -15.53
N PRO A 140 6.76 -4.26 -16.24
CA PRO A 140 5.59 -3.59 -15.71
C PRO A 140 5.00 -4.38 -14.54
N VAL A 141 4.61 -3.64 -13.48
CA VAL A 141 3.99 -4.19 -12.27
C VAL A 141 2.60 -3.59 -12.11
N THR A 142 1.61 -4.43 -11.84
CA THR A 142 0.23 -4.02 -11.60
C THR A 142 -0.20 -4.26 -10.15
N GLY A 143 -1.35 -3.70 -9.75
CA GLY A 143 -1.94 -3.94 -8.44
C GLY A 143 -1.20 -3.26 -7.28
N ARG A 144 -0.41 -2.21 -7.56
CA ARG A 144 0.22 -1.40 -6.52
C ARG A 144 -0.70 -0.27 -6.06
N MET A 145 -0.62 0.04 -4.78
CA MET A 145 -1.29 1.20 -4.24
C MET A 145 -0.60 2.46 -4.77
N VAL A 146 -1.39 3.38 -5.31
CA VAL A 146 -0.94 4.68 -5.80
C VAL A 146 -1.48 5.74 -4.85
N LEU A 147 -0.60 6.38 -4.09
CA LEU A 147 -0.95 7.48 -3.22
C LEU A 147 -0.76 8.80 -3.96
N THR A 148 -1.79 9.64 -4.00
CA THR A 148 -1.70 11.01 -4.52
C THR A 148 -1.87 12.02 -3.40
N ARG A 149 -1.16 13.14 -3.48
CA ARG A 149 -1.29 14.29 -2.57
C ARG A 149 -1.10 15.58 -3.36
N CYS A 150 -1.91 16.59 -3.07
CA CYS A 150 -1.68 17.95 -3.56
C CYS A 150 -0.89 18.75 -2.53
N ASP A 151 -0.03 19.64 -2.98
CA ASP A 151 0.66 20.63 -2.15
C ASP A 151 -0.29 21.74 -1.65
N ASP A 152 -1.34 22.02 -2.39
CA ASP A 152 -2.42 22.94 -2.01
C ASP A 152 -3.77 22.19 -1.91
N GLU A 153 -4.22 21.96 -0.68
CA GLU A 153 -5.49 21.27 -0.40
C GLU A 153 -6.73 22.12 -0.65
N GLU A 154 -6.58 23.43 -0.86
CA GLU A 154 -7.68 24.31 -1.27
C GLU A 154 -7.96 24.18 -2.76
N VAL A 155 -6.97 23.76 -3.56
CA VAL A 155 -7.11 23.53 -5.01
C VAL A 155 -7.51 22.09 -5.29
N CYS A 156 -6.79 21.10 -4.74
CA CYS A 156 -7.11 19.69 -4.94
C CYS A 156 -6.73 18.83 -3.73
N ARG A 157 -7.33 17.63 -3.64
CA ARG A 157 -6.95 16.59 -2.67
C ARG A 157 -6.69 15.28 -3.36
N GLY A 158 -5.66 14.58 -2.94
CA GLY A 158 -5.35 13.26 -3.43
C GLY A 158 -5.89 12.16 -2.52
N ASP A 159 -5.91 10.92 -3.03
CA ASP A 159 -6.32 9.74 -2.28
C ASP A 159 -5.34 8.57 -2.44
N THR A 160 -5.69 7.43 -1.84
CA THR A 160 -4.90 6.19 -1.88
C THR A 160 -5.19 5.31 -3.10
N ARG A 161 -6.04 5.78 -4.04
CA ARG A 161 -6.41 5.10 -5.27
C ARG A 161 -5.83 5.75 -6.51
N GLY A 162 -4.96 6.76 -6.33
CA GLY A 162 -4.39 7.52 -7.44
C GLY A 162 -5.35 8.54 -8.05
N GLN A 163 -6.31 9.05 -7.27
CA GLN A 163 -7.29 10.01 -7.73
C GLN A 163 -7.02 11.39 -7.13
N LEU A 164 -7.29 12.43 -7.91
CA LEU A 164 -7.25 13.83 -7.52
C LEU A 164 -8.68 14.39 -7.51
N TRP A 165 -9.11 14.93 -6.39
CA TRP A 165 -10.41 15.53 -6.17
C TRP A 165 -10.30 17.05 -6.24
N PRO A 166 -11.00 17.73 -7.14
CA PRO A 166 -11.00 19.19 -7.19
C PRO A 166 -11.71 19.78 -5.97
N VAL A 167 -11.15 20.84 -5.40
CA VAL A 167 -11.71 21.56 -4.23
C VAL A 167 -12.06 23.00 -4.61
N GLY A 168 -11.12 23.73 -5.20
CA GLY A 168 -11.28 25.12 -5.65
C GLY A 168 -10.48 25.39 -6.91
N ALA A 169 -10.76 26.52 -7.57
CA ALA A 169 -10.00 26.96 -8.74
C ALA A 169 -8.58 27.35 -8.35
N GLY A 170 -7.62 26.98 -9.19
CA GLY A 170 -6.20 27.32 -8.95
C GLY A 170 -5.24 26.37 -9.64
N ALA A 171 -3.97 26.54 -9.32
CA ALA A 171 -2.89 25.68 -9.77
C ALA A 171 -2.20 25.07 -8.53
N ALA A 172 -1.88 23.81 -8.60
CA ALA A 172 -1.21 23.04 -7.55
C ALA A 172 -0.27 22.00 -8.17
N THR A 173 0.56 21.36 -7.35
CA THR A 173 1.37 20.22 -7.75
C THR A 173 0.92 18.98 -7.00
N ALA A 174 0.53 17.94 -7.73
CA ALA A 174 0.26 16.65 -7.13
C ALA A 174 1.54 15.81 -7.06
N THR A 175 1.81 15.23 -5.89
CA THR A 175 2.83 14.20 -5.70
C THR A 175 2.15 12.84 -5.80
N VAL A 176 2.67 11.99 -6.66
CA VAL A 176 2.27 10.59 -6.84
C VAL A 176 3.33 9.71 -6.22
N ASP A 177 2.96 8.86 -5.28
CA ASP A 177 3.87 7.98 -4.53
C ASP A 177 3.41 6.52 -4.68
N VAL A 178 4.35 5.66 -5.05
CA VAL A 178 4.17 4.21 -5.08
C VAL A 178 5.35 3.56 -4.36
N GLU A 179 5.11 3.03 -3.17
CA GLU A 179 6.13 2.37 -2.34
C GLU A 179 7.37 3.25 -2.08
N GLY A 180 7.19 4.58 -1.96
CA GLY A 180 8.26 5.54 -1.71
C GLY A 180 8.91 6.10 -2.98
N ILE A 181 8.59 5.58 -4.17
CA ILE A 181 9.01 6.16 -5.46
C ILE A 181 8.02 7.25 -5.85
N LYS A 182 8.53 8.48 -6.04
CA LYS A 182 7.70 9.67 -6.22
C LYS A 182 7.86 10.28 -7.61
N ALA A 183 6.76 10.84 -8.11
CA ALA A 183 6.73 11.71 -9.28
C ALA A 183 5.78 12.88 -9.02
N THR A 184 5.98 13.98 -9.71
CA THR A 184 5.15 15.18 -9.59
C THR A 184 4.33 15.40 -10.85
N LEU A 185 3.10 15.91 -10.68
CA LEU A 185 2.16 16.21 -11.75
C LEU A 185 1.61 17.63 -11.53
N PRO A 186 1.86 18.58 -12.43
CA PRO A 186 1.20 19.88 -12.40
C PRO A 186 -0.33 19.72 -12.56
N VAL A 187 -1.09 20.39 -11.70
CA VAL A 187 -2.56 20.33 -11.67
C VAL A 187 -3.11 21.72 -11.83
N THR A 188 -4.09 21.88 -12.71
CA THR A 188 -4.88 23.11 -12.82
C THR A 188 -6.36 22.77 -12.67
N VAL A 189 -7.02 23.41 -11.72
CA VAL A 189 -8.46 23.26 -11.50
C VAL A 189 -9.18 24.51 -12.01
N LYS A 190 -10.13 24.32 -12.92
CA LYS A 190 -11.02 25.37 -13.43
C LYS A 190 -12.40 25.23 -12.78
N ASP A 191 -12.90 26.28 -12.15
CA ASP A 191 -14.23 26.29 -11.56
C ASP A 191 -15.27 26.63 -12.65
N LEU A 192 -16.12 25.66 -12.95
CA LEU A 192 -17.21 25.77 -13.93
C LEU A 192 -18.59 25.62 -13.26
N ARG A 193 -18.69 25.77 -11.94
CA ARG A 193 -19.99 25.73 -11.25
C ARG A 193 -20.84 26.89 -11.67
N VAL A 194 -22.09 26.61 -12.00
CA VAL A 194 -23.03 27.59 -12.55
C VAL A 194 -23.42 28.67 -11.53
N ASP A 195 -23.34 28.35 -10.23
CA ASP A 195 -23.66 29.24 -9.11
C ASP A 195 -22.42 29.78 -8.38
N SER A 196 -21.28 29.87 -9.04
CA SER A 196 -20.15 30.62 -8.51
C SER A 196 -20.49 32.14 -8.56
N LYS A 197 -21.54 32.52 -7.81
CA LYS A 197 -21.62 33.91 -7.36
C LYS A 197 -20.29 34.24 -6.73
N PRO A 198 -19.59 35.29 -7.16
CA PRO A 198 -18.39 35.70 -6.46
C PRO A 198 -18.77 35.73 -4.98
N ARG A 199 -18.01 35.00 -4.15
CA ARG A 199 -18.21 34.97 -2.70
C ARG A 199 -18.13 36.43 -2.29
N LEU A 200 -19.31 37.05 -2.08
CA LEU A 200 -19.39 38.43 -1.64
C LEU A 200 -18.41 38.52 -0.47
N VAL A 201 -17.35 39.28 -0.66
CA VAL A 201 -16.38 39.51 0.40
C VAL A 201 -17.22 40.02 1.57
N LYS A 202 -16.97 39.56 2.80
CA LYS A 202 -17.79 39.89 4.00
C LYS A 202 -18.09 41.40 4.10
N LYS A 203 -17.29 42.24 3.48
CA LYS A 203 -17.41 43.67 3.33
C LYS A 203 -18.58 44.06 2.42
N ASP A 204 -18.73 43.39 1.25
CA ASP A 204 -19.79 43.73 0.28
C ASP A 204 -21.17 43.30 0.81
N TYR A 205 -21.24 42.20 1.55
CA TYR A 205 -22.44 41.73 2.25
C TYR A 205 -22.86 42.68 3.37
N MET A 206 -21.92 43.23 4.11
CA MET A 206 -22.21 44.22 5.16
C MET A 206 -22.69 45.55 4.57
N GLU A 207 -22.10 46.01 3.45
CA GLU A 207 -22.53 47.22 2.75
C GLU A 207 -23.95 47.07 2.17
N GLU A 208 -24.31 45.88 1.69
CA GLU A 208 -25.64 45.59 1.19
C GLU A 208 -26.70 45.56 2.29
N LEU A 209 -26.40 44.97 3.44
CA LEU A 209 -27.25 44.99 4.63
C LEU A 209 -27.46 46.43 5.16
N GLU A 210 -26.40 47.23 5.20
CA GLU A 210 -26.51 48.66 5.61
C GLU A 210 -27.34 49.48 4.63
N ARG A 211 -27.25 49.16 3.34
CA ARG A 211 -28.07 49.82 2.30
C ARG A 211 -29.56 49.47 2.45
N GLU A 212 -29.86 48.18 2.68
CA GLU A 212 -31.24 47.74 2.90
C GLU A 212 -31.81 48.31 4.20
N ALA A 213 -31.04 48.43 5.27
CA ALA A 213 -31.45 49.04 6.51
C ALA A 213 -31.82 50.55 6.33
N ARG A 214 -30.99 51.30 5.59
CA ARG A 214 -31.26 52.71 5.28
C ARG A 214 -32.52 52.87 4.44
N VAL A 215 -32.76 51.98 3.47
CA VAL A 215 -33.99 52.05 2.64
C VAL A 215 -35.24 51.79 3.48
N ARG A 216 -35.18 50.85 4.45
CA ARG A 216 -36.27 50.60 5.40
C ARG A 216 -36.55 51.82 6.29
N GLU A 217 -35.50 52.37 6.89
CA GLU A 217 -35.64 53.56 7.75
C GLU A 217 -36.27 54.76 7.04
N THR A 218 -35.83 55.01 5.76
CA THR A 218 -36.40 56.12 4.95
C THR A 218 -37.84 55.84 4.56
N SER A 219 -38.23 54.60 4.30
CA SER A 219 -39.60 54.23 3.94
C SER A 219 -40.56 54.32 5.13
N GLU A 220 -40.09 53.90 6.32
CA GLU A 220 -40.86 54.03 7.57
C GLU A 220 -41.04 55.48 8.01
N ALA A 221 -39.99 56.31 7.88
CA ALA A 221 -40.08 57.75 8.13
C ALA A 221 -41.04 58.45 7.18
N ALA A 222 -41.05 58.07 5.87
CA ALA A 222 -41.99 58.60 4.89
C ALA A 222 -43.44 58.15 5.19
N ALA A 223 -43.65 56.93 5.63
CA ALA A 223 -44.96 56.41 6.02
C ALA A 223 -45.50 57.13 7.29
N ALA A 224 -44.65 57.35 8.29
CA ALA A 224 -44.99 58.08 9.50
C ALA A 224 -45.34 59.55 9.22
N ALA A 225 -44.60 60.24 8.33
CA ALA A 225 -44.87 61.59 7.93
C ALA A 225 -46.17 61.69 7.13
N LYS A 226 -46.55 60.68 6.37
CA LYS A 226 -47.83 60.62 5.64
C LYS A 226 -49.00 60.35 6.59
N ALA A 227 -48.82 59.57 7.62
CA ALA A 227 -49.85 59.35 8.63
C ALA A 227 -50.11 60.59 9.51
N ALA A 228 -49.09 61.40 9.82
CA ALA A 228 -49.22 62.65 10.60
C ALA A 228 -49.90 63.76 9.84
N LYS A 229 -50.01 63.67 8.52
CA LYS A 229 -50.72 64.70 7.65
C LYS A 229 -52.16 64.35 7.31
N ALA A 230 -52.71 63.24 7.82
CA ALA A 230 -54.08 62.83 7.60
C ALA A 230 -55.03 63.76 8.43
N PRO A 231 -56.02 64.45 7.83
CA PRO A 231 -56.92 65.29 8.58
C PRO A 231 -57.79 64.45 9.49
N ALA A 232 -57.90 64.94 10.75
CA ALA A 232 -58.86 64.39 11.70
C ALA A 232 -60.27 64.60 11.17
N LYS A 233 -61.07 63.56 11.08
CA LYS A 233 -62.49 63.57 10.79
C LYS A 233 -63.26 63.74 12.07
#